data_36f042d46041342ac7e840fc97feca54
#
_entry.id   36f042d46041342ac7e840fc97feca54
#
_cell.length_a   1.000
_cell.length_b   1.000
_cell.length_c   1.000
_cell.angle_alpha   90.00
_cell.angle_beta   90.00
_cell.angle_gamma   90.00
#
_symmetry.space_group_name_H-M   'P 1'
#
loop_
_entity.id
_entity.type
_entity.pdbx_description
1 polymer ?
#
loop_
_entity_poly.entity_id
_entity_poly.type
_entity_poly.pdbx_seq_one_letter_code
_entity_poly.pdbx_strand_id
1 'polypeptide(L)'
;ALDWNHGGRYPETRAPEEFASYTWPYYLSTRPDYRLMLQNSSLMESSCPFIADRLAAMKMESVQPYELLTALPEASKQQFYRMAKFDYARFAGLFDLSPKKNLIIIGTSHSSAASEQQQAAYVERIIQQYGSDYDIFFKPHPADSSSAGYPDRFEGLTLLPGQMPFEIFVWA
;
A
#
# COMPACT_ATOMS: atom_id res chain seq x y z
N ALA A 1 -2.84 6.35 -9.28
CA ALA A 1 -1.92 6.37 -8.15
C ALA A 1 -1.44 7.79 -7.94
N LEU A 2 -1.79 8.39 -6.82
CA LEU A 2 -1.19 9.65 -6.39
C LEU A 2 0.30 9.39 -6.19
N ASP A 3 1.16 10.25 -6.71
CA ASP A 3 2.57 10.18 -6.46
C ASP A 3 2.86 10.57 -5.00
N TRP A 4 2.92 9.59 -4.12
CA TRP A 4 3.22 9.75 -2.70
C TRP A 4 4.61 10.32 -2.44
N ASN A 5 5.52 10.23 -3.43
CA ASN A 5 6.89 10.72 -3.26
C ASN A 5 6.99 12.25 -3.16
N HIS A 6 5.94 12.97 -3.55
CA HIS A 6 5.91 14.42 -3.51
C HIS A 6 5.06 14.98 -2.36
N GLY A 7 4.69 14.15 -1.39
CA GLY A 7 4.09 14.60 -0.12
C GLY A 7 2.74 15.30 -0.24
N GLY A 8 2.04 15.16 -1.35
CA GLY A 8 0.71 15.75 -1.55
C GLY A 8 0.65 17.29 -1.48
N ARG A 9 1.78 17.95 -1.25
CA ARG A 9 1.90 19.41 -1.23
C ARG A 9 2.54 19.86 -2.52
N TYR A 10 1.71 20.22 -3.49
CA TYR A 10 2.19 20.97 -4.63
C TYR A 10 2.52 22.39 -4.18
N PRO A 11 3.72 22.89 -4.45
CA PRO A 11 4.03 24.29 -4.15
C PRO A 11 3.06 25.16 -4.94
N GLU A 12 2.32 26.01 -4.26
CA GLU A 12 1.36 26.97 -4.84
C GLU A 12 1.99 27.91 -5.88
N THR A 13 3.32 27.84 -6.03
CA THR A 13 4.16 28.76 -6.81
C THR A 13 4.59 28.24 -8.17
N ARG A 14 4.29 26.97 -8.52
CA ARG A 14 4.69 26.43 -9.82
C ARG A 14 3.56 26.50 -10.82
N ALA A 15 3.91 26.89 -12.06
CA ALA A 15 2.92 26.91 -13.14
C ALA A 15 2.36 25.49 -13.42
N PRO A 16 1.08 25.35 -13.76
CA PRO A 16 0.46 24.04 -14.05
C PRO A 16 1.23 23.23 -15.11
N GLU A 17 1.88 23.89 -16.04
CA GLU A 17 2.65 23.27 -17.12
C GLU A 17 3.90 22.55 -16.59
N GLU A 18 4.47 23.00 -15.49
CA GLU A 18 5.62 22.35 -14.85
C GLU A 18 5.22 21.02 -14.20
N PHE A 19 3.95 20.83 -13.89
CA PHE A 19 3.43 19.59 -13.32
C PHE A 19 3.00 18.59 -14.38
N ALA A 20 2.81 18.99 -15.61
CA ALA A 20 2.34 18.13 -16.70
C ALA A 20 3.22 16.89 -16.90
N SER A 21 4.53 17.01 -16.61
CA SER A 21 5.49 15.92 -16.72
C SER A 21 5.63 15.07 -15.46
N TYR A 22 5.12 15.53 -14.32
CA TYR A 22 5.40 14.91 -13.02
C TYR A 22 4.17 14.38 -12.30
N THR A 23 2.94 14.74 -12.72
CA THR A 23 1.75 14.35 -11.98
C THR A 23 0.72 13.67 -12.85
N TRP A 24 0.40 12.43 -12.50
CA TRP A 24 -0.66 11.67 -13.12
C TRP A 24 -2.02 12.39 -13.12
N PRO A 25 -2.44 13.08 -12.04
CA PRO A 25 -3.70 13.81 -12.05
C PRO A 25 -3.76 14.86 -13.13
N TYR A 26 -2.69 15.64 -13.32
CA TYR A 26 -2.64 16.65 -14.38
C TYR A 26 -2.70 16.01 -15.77
N TYR A 27 -1.87 14.98 -16.01
CA TYR A 27 -1.86 14.27 -17.27
C TYR A 27 -3.23 13.66 -17.60
N LEU A 28 -3.85 12.99 -16.64
CA LEU A 28 -5.17 12.39 -16.82
C LEU A 28 -6.24 13.45 -17.05
N SER A 29 -6.16 14.62 -16.40
CA SER A 29 -7.13 15.72 -16.59
C SER A 29 -7.12 16.32 -17.99
N THR A 30 -6.08 16.05 -18.80
CA THR A 30 -6.06 16.41 -20.23
C THR A 30 -6.77 15.40 -21.13
N ARG A 31 -7.29 14.31 -20.55
CA ARG A 31 -7.92 13.18 -21.25
C ARG A 31 -9.36 12.99 -20.77
N PRO A 32 -10.32 13.79 -21.24
CA PRO A 32 -11.70 13.76 -20.74
C PRO A 32 -12.45 12.46 -21.07
N ASP A 33 -11.91 11.64 -21.96
CA ASP A 33 -12.41 10.32 -22.33
C ASP A 33 -12.06 9.23 -21.28
N TYR A 34 -11.13 9.52 -20.37
CA TYR A 34 -10.79 8.58 -19.32
C TYR A 34 -11.77 8.66 -18.15
N ARG A 35 -12.08 7.50 -17.59
CA ARG A 35 -12.78 7.35 -16.32
C ARG A 35 -11.74 7.13 -15.23
N LEU A 36 -11.80 7.93 -14.20
CA LEU A 36 -10.88 7.83 -13.06
C LEU A 36 -11.60 7.17 -11.88
N MET A 37 -11.09 6.04 -11.47
CA MET A 37 -11.59 5.30 -10.29
C MET A 37 -10.63 5.49 -9.13
N LEU A 38 -11.11 6.06 -8.04
CA LEU A 38 -10.30 6.39 -6.85
C LEU A 38 -10.98 5.89 -5.58
N GLN A 39 -10.21 5.59 -4.54
CA GLN A 39 -10.78 5.27 -3.23
C GLN A 39 -11.50 6.47 -2.61
N ASN A 40 -10.98 7.67 -2.87
CA ASN A 40 -11.58 8.91 -2.39
C ASN A 40 -11.40 10.01 -3.45
N SER A 41 -12.42 10.21 -4.28
CA SER A 41 -12.39 11.22 -5.34
C SER A 41 -12.39 12.64 -4.79
N SER A 42 -13.09 12.90 -3.67
CA SER A 42 -13.16 14.23 -3.06
C SER A 42 -11.81 14.69 -2.49
N LEU A 43 -10.98 13.74 -2.02
CA LEU A 43 -9.63 14.06 -1.57
C LEU A 43 -8.75 14.55 -2.72
N MET A 44 -8.93 14.00 -3.92
CA MET A 44 -8.19 14.44 -5.10
C MET A 44 -8.57 15.88 -5.48
N GLU A 45 -9.85 16.22 -5.48
CA GLU A 45 -10.33 17.57 -5.76
C GLU A 45 -9.73 18.59 -4.78
N SER A 46 -9.75 18.27 -3.49
CA SER A 46 -9.20 19.14 -2.45
C SER A 46 -7.67 19.25 -2.48
N SER A 47 -6.98 18.20 -2.91
CA SER A 47 -5.51 18.14 -2.95
C SER A 47 -4.92 18.75 -4.22
N CYS A 48 -5.72 18.94 -5.26
CA CYS A 48 -5.27 19.43 -6.56
C CYS A 48 -6.11 20.64 -7.05
N PRO A 49 -6.21 21.73 -6.27
CA PRO A 49 -7.11 22.85 -6.58
C PRO A 49 -6.78 23.55 -7.91
N PHE A 50 -5.52 23.49 -8.36
CA PHE A 50 -5.07 24.11 -9.62
C PHE A 50 -5.60 23.42 -10.89
N ILE A 51 -6.15 22.21 -10.75
CA ILE A 51 -6.80 21.48 -11.85
C ILE A 51 -8.26 21.15 -11.55
N ALA A 52 -8.86 21.81 -10.54
CA ALA A 52 -10.22 21.50 -10.08
C ALA A 52 -11.24 21.53 -11.20
N ASP A 53 -11.20 22.56 -12.06
CA ASP A 53 -12.13 22.70 -13.20
C ASP A 53 -12.00 21.53 -14.20
N ARG A 54 -10.79 21.06 -14.42
CA ARG A 54 -10.51 19.92 -15.28
C ARG A 54 -10.96 18.61 -14.64
N LEU A 55 -10.71 18.44 -13.34
CA LEU A 55 -11.16 17.27 -12.58
C LEU A 55 -12.68 17.21 -12.54
N ALA A 56 -13.37 18.33 -12.39
CA ALA A 56 -14.84 18.41 -12.42
C ALA A 56 -15.43 17.96 -13.77
N ALA A 57 -14.68 18.14 -14.86
CA ALA A 57 -15.09 17.66 -16.19
C ALA A 57 -14.83 16.16 -16.42
N MET A 58 -14.05 15.53 -15.57
CA MET A 58 -13.75 14.09 -15.69
C MET A 58 -14.86 13.24 -15.05
N LYS A 59 -15.03 12.05 -15.58
CA LYS A 59 -15.86 11.03 -14.93
C LYS A 59 -15.06 10.40 -13.80
N MET A 60 -15.14 10.99 -12.60
CA MET A 60 -14.57 10.42 -11.39
C MET A 60 -15.58 9.55 -10.65
N GLU A 61 -15.11 8.45 -10.13
CA GLU A 61 -15.91 7.51 -9.35
C GLU A 61 -15.14 7.09 -8.12
N SER A 62 -15.76 7.23 -6.95
CA SER A 62 -15.23 6.65 -5.72
C SER A 62 -15.53 5.17 -5.69
N VAL A 63 -14.50 4.36 -5.50
CA VAL A 63 -14.61 2.91 -5.40
C VAL A 63 -13.90 2.42 -4.15
N GLN A 64 -14.48 1.39 -3.54
CA GLN A 64 -13.85 0.68 -2.43
C GLN A 64 -13.30 -0.65 -2.95
N PRO A 65 -11.98 -0.78 -3.14
CA PRO A 65 -11.38 -1.99 -3.71
C PRO A 65 -11.73 -3.26 -2.94
N TYR A 66 -11.82 -3.16 -1.61
CA TYR A 66 -12.25 -4.27 -0.77
C TYR A 66 -13.67 -4.73 -1.09
N GLU A 67 -14.62 -3.80 -1.20
CA GLU A 67 -16.01 -4.11 -1.54
C GLU A 67 -16.10 -4.71 -2.95
N LEU A 68 -15.35 -4.17 -3.90
CA LEU A 68 -15.28 -4.73 -5.25
C LEU A 68 -14.75 -6.16 -5.24
N LEU A 69 -13.67 -6.43 -4.51
CA LEU A 69 -13.08 -7.77 -4.41
C LEU A 69 -14.05 -8.74 -3.74
N THR A 70 -14.67 -8.34 -2.63
CA THR A 70 -15.62 -9.21 -1.91
C THR A 70 -16.87 -9.51 -2.70
N ALA A 71 -17.31 -8.60 -3.56
CA ALA A 71 -18.46 -8.79 -4.44
C ALA A 71 -18.17 -9.69 -5.67
N LEU A 72 -16.89 -9.99 -5.95
CA LEU A 72 -16.55 -10.87 -7.08
C LEU A 72 -17.03 -12.30 -6.83
N PRO A 73 -17.49 -13.02 -7.88
CA PRO A 73 -17.67 -14.46 -7.82
C PRO A 73 -16.37 -15.15 -7.42
N GLU A 74 -16.48 -16.29 -6.69
CA GLU A 74 -15.30 -16.98 -6.16
C GLU A 74 -14.26 -17.32 -7.24
N ALA A 75 -14.71 -17.79 -8.41
CA ALA A 75 -13.80 -18.06 -9.53
C ALA A 75 -12.99 -16.83 -9.97
N SER A 76 -13.59 -15.65 -9.92
CA SER A 76 -12.92 -14.36 -10.26
C SER A 76 -11.95 -13.94 -9.17
N LYS A 77 -12.28 -14.15 -7.88
CA LYS A 77 -11.35 -13.94 -6.76
C LYS A 77 -10.11 -14.80 -6.92
N GLN A 78 -10.30 -16.09 -7.19
CA GLN A 78 -9.20 -17.03 -7.43
C GLN A 78 -8.34 -16.64 -8.64
N GLN A 79 -8.95 -16.10 -9.69
CA GLN A 79 -8.20 -15.56 -10.83
C GLN A 79 -7.39 -14.32 -10.43
N PHE A 80 -7.99 -13.41 -9.66
CA PHE A 80 -7.30 -12.21 -9.12
C PHE A 80 -6.09 -12.62 -8.28
N TYR A 81 -6.24 -13.55 -7.34
CA TYR A 81 -5.13 -14.03 -6.50
C TYR A 81 -4.02 -14.67 -7.34
N ARG A 82 -4.37 -15.47 -8.36
CA ARG A 82 -3.35 -16.03 -9.27
C ARG A 82 -2.60 -14.96 -10.04
N MET A 83 -3.29 -13.92 -10.54
CA MET A 83 -2.65 -12.80 -11.25
C MET A 83 -1.72 -12.01 -10.31
N ALA A 84 -2.11 -11.83 -9.07
CA ALA A 84 -1.32 -11.20 -8.03
C ALA A 84 -0.20 -12.10 -7.48
N LYS A 85 -0.11 -13.38 -7.95
CA LYS A 85 0.80 -14.40 -7.41
C LYS A 85 0.62 -14.63 -5.91
N PHE A 86 -0.60 -14.46 -5.42
CA PHE A 86 -0.96 -14.64 -4.02
C PHE A 86 -1.48 -16.06 -3.78
N ASP A 87 -0.77 -16.79 -2.95
CA ASP A 87 -1.20 -18.12 -2.49
C ASP A 87 -2.16 -17.95 -1.31
N TYR A 88 -3.44 -17.81 -1.61
CA TYR A 88 -4.48 -17.62 -0.60
C TYR A 88 -4.48 -18.75 0.45
N ALA A 89 -4.37 -20.01 0.02
CA ALA A 89 -4.42 -21.15 0.94
C ALA A 89 -3.26 -21.12 1.95
N ARG A 90 -2.08 -20.71 1.50
CA ARG A 90 -0.91 -20.54 2.36
C ARG A 90 -1.07 -19.40 3.36
N PHE A 91 -1.58 -18.25 2.92
CA PHE A 91 -1.61 -17.05 3.74
C PHE A 91 -2.85 -16.96 4.64
N ALA A 92 -4.01 -17.44 4.21
CA ALA A 92 -5.18 -17.55 5.07
C ALA A 92 -4.89 -18.42 6.31
N GLY A 93 -4.25 -19.61 6.09
CA GLY A 93 -3.82 -20.47 7.20
C GLY A 93 -2.78 -19.82 8.12
N LEU A 94 -1.95 -18.91 7.60
CA LEU A 94 -0.91 -18.26 8.39
C LEU A 94 -1.47 -17.29 9.46
N PHE A 95 -2.56 -16.63 9.16
CA PHE A 95 -3.20 -15.68 10.09
C PHE A 95 -4.11 -16.36 11.12
N ASP A 96 -4.42 -17.63 10.95
CA ASP A 96 -5.31 -18.41 11.81
C ASP A 96 -4.57 -19.44 12.68
N LEU A 97 -3.23 -19.43 12.68
CA LEU A 97 -2.42 -20.44 13.40
C LEU A 97 -2.50 -20.34 14.93
N SER A 98 -2.94 -19.22 15.45
CA SER A 98 -2.91 -18.91 16.88
C SER A 98 -4.17 -18.17 17.29
N PRO A 99 -4.60 -18.30 18.58
CA PRO A 99 -5.69 -17.49 19.11
C PRO A 99 -5.33 -16.02 19.33
N LYS A 100 -4.07 -15.65 19.14
CA LYS A 100 -3.62 -14.25 19.24
C LYS A 100 -4.13 -13.43 18.07
N LYS A 101 -4.19 -12.13 18.28
CA LYS A 101 -4.46 -11.18 17.20
C LYS A 101 -3.23 -11.02 16.30
N ASN A 102 -3.46 -10.74 15.03
CA ASN A 102 -2.37 -10.47 14.09
C ASN A 102 -1.97 -9.00 14.11
N LEU A 103 -0.67 -8.72 14.15
CA LEU A 103 -0.09 -7.39 14.01
C LEU A 103 0.88 -7.39 12.83
N ILE A 104 0.59 -6.57 11.82
CA ILE A 104 1.44 -6.47 10.63
C ILE A 104 2.23 -5.16 10.69
N ILE A 105 3.55 -5.25 10.72
CA ILE A 105 4.47 -4.12 10.59
C ILE A 105 4.76 -3.91 9.11
N ILE A 106 4.49 -2.72 8.60
CA ILE A 106 4.80 -2.35 7.22
C ILE A 106 6.18 -1.68 7.19
N GLY A 107 7.12 -2.32 6.52
CA GLY A 107 8.47 -1.80 6.31
C GLY A 107 8.52 -0.71 5.25
N THR A 108 9.57 0.10 5.30
CA THR A 108 9.85 1.14 4.31
C THR A 108 11.10 0.78 3.51
N SER A 109 11.32 1.48 2.39
CA SER A 109 12.60 1.44 1.69
C SER A 109 13.65 2.22 2.47
N HIS A 110 14.89 1.74 2.46
CA HIS A 110 16.00 2.38 3.15
C HIS A 110 16.89 3.13 2.17
N SER A 111 17.28 4.34 2.55
CA SER A 111 18.26 5.15 1.82
C SER A 111 19.67 5.04 2.42
N SER A 112 19.80 4.43 3.60
CA SER A 112 21.08 4.31 4.32
C SER A 112 21.06 3.16 5.33
N ALA A 113 22.25 2.68 5.73
CA ALA A 113 22.41 1.71 6.80
C ALA A 113 21.86 2.21 8.15
N ALA A 114 21.89 3.52 8.40
CA ALA A 114 21.30 4.11 9.60
C ALA A 114 19.77 3.95 9.64
N SER A 115 19.09 4.15 8.50
CA SER A 115 17.63 3.95 8.41
C SER A 115 17.24 2.48 8.55
N GLU A 116 18.08 1.56 8.05
CA GLU A 116 17.91 0.12 8.25
C GLU A 116 18.03 -0.27 9.74
N GLN A 117 19.03 0.24 10.43
CA GLN A 117 19.19 0.02 11.87
C GLN A 117 18.01 0.56 12.68
N GLN A 118 17.51 1.73 12.32
CA GLN A 118 16.32 2.30 12.96
C GLN A 118 15.08 1.42 12.77
N GLN A 119 14.87 0.90 11.56
CA GLN A 119 13.76 -0.03 11.32
C GLN A 119 13.93 -1.30 12.16
N ALA A 120 15.11 -1.89 12.18
CA ALA A 120 15.37 -3.09 12.97
C ALA A 120 15.12 -2.86 14.47
N ALA A 121 15.59 -1.74 15.03
CA ALA A 121 15.33 -1.37 16.41
C ALA A 121 13.84 -1.13 16.71
N TYR A 122 13.11 -0.57 15.72
CA TYR A 122 11.66 -0.41 15.83
C TYR A 122 10.93 -1.74 15.85
N VAL A 123 11.28 -2.67 14.96
CA VAL A 123 10.73 -4.03 14.92
C VAL A 123 10.96 -4.76 16.24
N GLU A 124 12.20 -4.72 16.75
CA GLU A 124 12.54 -5.34 18.04
C GLU A 124 11.68 -4.79 19.19
N ARG A 125 11.51 -3.48 19.26
CA ARG A 125 10.67 -2.85 20.29
C ARG A 125 9.20 -3.27 20.18
N ILE A 126 8.66 -3.39 18.97
CA ILE A 126 7.28 -3.86 18.75
C ILE A 126 7.14 -5.31 19.23
N ILE A 127 8.09 -6.17 18.92
CA ILE A 127 8.08 -7.57 19.37
C ILE A 127 8.11 -7.65 20.89
N GLN A 128 9.00 -6.89 21.53
CA GLN A 128 9.10 -6.85 22.99
C GLN A 128 7.81 -6.36 23.66
N GLN A 129 7.13 -5.39 23.04
CA GLN A 129 5.94 -4.78 23.60
C GLN A 129 4.67 -5.60 23.37
N TYR A 130 4.54 -6.24 22.20
CA TYR A 130 3.27 -6.84 21.76
C TYR A 130 3.34 -8.35 21.49
N GLY A 131 4.53 -8.96 21.50
CA GLY A 131 4.68 -10.37 21.12
C GLY A 131 4.00 -11.37 22.06
N SER A 132 3.63 -10.96 23.28
CA SER A 132 2.80 -11.79 24.18
C SER A 132 1.36 -11.94 23.68
N ASP A 133 0.80 -10.87 23.11
CA ASP A 133 -0.64 -10.77 22.79
C ASP A 133 -0.93 -10.89 21.30
N TYR A 134 0.09 -10.71 20.45
CA TYR A 134 -0.03 -10.69 19.01
C TYR A 134 0.93 -11.65 18.32
N ASP A 135 0.49 -12.27 17.24
CA ASP A 135 1.35 -12.84 16.23
C ASP A 135 1.87 -11.70 15.34
N ILE A 136 3.19 -11.57 15.26
CA ILE A 136 3.82 -10.41 14.61
C ILE A 136 4.34 -10.79 13.24
N PHE A 137 3.85 -10.05 12.24
CA PHE A 137 4.25 -10.17 10.85
C PHE A 137 5.00 -8.93 10.40
N PHE A 138 6.02 -9.11 9.60
CA PHE A 138 6.71 -8.00 8.95
C PHE A 138 6.54 -8.09 7.44
N LYS A 139 6.00 -7.03 6.84
CA LYS A 139 5.84 -6.88 5.40
C LYS A 139 6.90 -5.93 4.86
N PRO A 140 7.99 -6.44 4.25
CA PRO A 140 9.02 -5.58 3.70
C PRO A 140 8.50 -4.68 2.58
N HIS A 141 9.14 -3.54 2.40
CA HIS A 141 8.99 -2.77 1.17
C HIS A 141 9.53 -3.60 -0.02
N PRO A 142 8.93 -3.53 -1.23
CA PRO A 142 9.38 -4.30 -2.39
C PRO A 142 10.88 -4.11 -2.75
N ALA A 143 11.43 -2.94 -2.46
CA ALA A 143 12.84 -2.63 -2.71
C ALA A 143 13.77 -2.96 -1.52
N ASP A 144 13.24 -3.48 -0.41
CA ASP A 144 14.04 -3.83 0.77
C ASP A 144 14.50 -5.29 0.70
N SER A 145 15.80 -5.48 0.56
CA SER A 145 16.44 -6.80 0.64
C SER A 145 17.08 -7.08 2.01
N SER A 146 17.25 -6.07 2.85
CA SER A 146 17.95 -6.17 4.13
C SER A 146 17.15 -6.92 5.18
N SER A 147 15.85 -6.84 5.13
CA SER A 147 14.94 -7.51 6.08
C SER A 147 14.79 -9.02 5.87
N ALA A 148 15.41 -9.60 4.84
CA ALA A 148 15.35 -11.04 4.59
C ALA A 148 15.87 -11.88 5.78
N GLY A 149 16.84 -11.38 6.53
CA GLY A 149 17.38 -12.02 7.72
C GLY A 149 16.60 -11.74 9.03
N TYR A 150 15.49 -11.02 8.99
CA TYR A 150 14.73 -10.68 10.19
C TYR A 150 14.17 -11.89 10.96
N PRO A 151 13.66 -12.96 10.31
CA PRO A 151 13.20 -14.15 11.05
C PRO A 151 14.31 -14.83 11.87
N ASP A 152 15.53 -14.80 11.36
CA ASP A 152 16.69 -15.39 12.10
C ASP A 152 17.15 -14.50 13.25
N ARG A 153 16.90 -13.19 13.14
CA ARG A 153 17.29 -12.19 14.14
C ARG A 153 16.23 -11.98 15.21
N PHE A 154 14.96 -12.07 14.85
CA PHE A 154 13.85 -11.73 15.73
C PHE A 154 12.93 -12.94 15.93
N GLU A 155 13.04 -13.57 17.09
CA GLU A 155 12.17 -14.68 17.47
C GLU A 155 10.69 -14.26 17.48
N GLY A 156 9.83 -15.11 16.92
CA GLY A 156 8.38 -14.85 16.84
C GLY A 156 7.95 -13.90 15.73
N LEU A 157 8.87 -13.46 14.86
CA LEU A 157 8.55 -12.65 13.69
C LEU A 157 8.32 -13.53 12.45
N THR A 158 7.19 -13.33 11.78
CA THR A 158 6.90 -13.96 10.48
C THR A 158 7.10 -12.96 9.36
N LEU A 159 7.96 -13.30 8.37
CA LEU A 159 8.21 -12.46 7.21
C LEU A 159 7.18 -12.72 6.12
N LEU A 160 6.51 -11.65 5.67
CA LEU A 160 5.61 -11.68 4.52
C LEU A 160 6.38 -11.35 3.23
N PRO A 161 5.92 -11.83 2.05
CA PRO A 161 6.57 -11.53 0.78
C PRO A 161 6.60 -10.03 0.45
N GLY A 162 7.79 -9.45 0.31
CA GLY A 162 7.98 -8.03 0.02
C GLY A 162 7.38 -7.58 -1.30
N GLN A 163 7.35 -8.44 -2.31
CA GLN A 163 6.86 -8.10 -3.66
C GLN A 163 5.33 -8.04 -3.78
N MET A 164 4.60 -8.55 -2.79
CA MET A 164 3.13 -8.49 -2.81
C MET A 164 2.63 -7.15 -2.28
N PRO A 165 1.57 -6.58 -2.84
CA PRO A 165 0.89 -5.44 -2.26
C PRO A 165 0.37 -5.77 -0.85
N PHE A 166 0.53 -4.83 0.09
CA PHE A 166 0.07 -5.02 1.48
C PHE A 166 -1.44 -5.24 1.55
N GLU A 167 -2.18 -4.55 0.72
CA GLU A 167 -3.63 -4.58 0.67
C GLU A 167 -4.18 -5.99 0.47
N ILE A 168 -3.48 -6.84 -0.29
CA ILE A 168 -3.91 -8.22 -0.54
C ILE A 168 -3.95 -9.03 0.76
N PHE A 169 -3.01 -8.79 1.69
CA PHE A 169 -3.01 -9.47 2.99
C PHE A 169 -4.14 -9.03 3.90
N VAL A 170 -4.64 -7.81 3.73
CA VAL A 170 -5.77 -7.27 4.50
C VAL A 170 -7.11 -7.69 3.90
N TRP A 171 -7.15 -7.93 2.59
CA TRP A 171 -8.39 -8.25 1.87
C TRP A 171 -8.65 -9.77 1.76
N ALA A 172 -7.63 -10.59 1.95
CA ALA A 172 -7.72 -12.05 1.91
C ALA A 172 -8.16 -12.64 3.25
#